data_833167878e8550c137bee9a7db9e2465
#
_entry.id   833167878e8550c137bee9a7db9e2465
#
_cell.length_a   1.000
_cell.length_b   1.000
_cell.length_c   1.000
_cell.angle_alpha   90.00
_cell.angle_beta   90.00
_cell.angle_gamma   90.00
#
_symmetry.space_group_name_H-M   'P 1'
#
loop_
_entity.id
_entity.type
_entity.pdbx_description
1 polymer ?
#
loop_
_entity_poly.entity_id
_entity_poly.type
_entity_poly.pdbx_seq_one_letter_code
_entity_poly.pdbx_strand_id
1 'polypeptide(L)'
;MSFSSDVKEELAKQVSKSRHCQLAELAGIIELSGRINEKTKGLELDTENLLLLNKYATLMKRAFGTDTTKALDEQDTGKILAALKITAQPVNRQTADGLLLMQTCCRRAFIRGAFMAAGSISDPNKAYHFEIVCHTKEQAKQLQELLCGFDTDAKIVERKGHYVVYIKEGAHIVDSLNIMEAYVSLMKLENVRILKEMRNSVNRKVNCETANISKTVNAAVKQIEAIRLIQKMRGLDDLPAQLREMALLRLEYPDAPLKELGGYLDPPMGKSGVNHRLRKLSAIAEELR
;
A
#
# COMPACT_ATOMS: atom_id res chain seq x y z
N MET A 1 19.08 6.81 5.29
CA MET A 1 18.08 7.83 4.89
C MET A 1 16.70 7.18 4.83
N SER A 2 15.64 7.93 4.97
CA SER A 2 14.27 7.38 4.86
C SER A 2 13.83 7.35 3.39
N PHE A 3 12.90 6.44 3.04
CA PHE A 3 12.34 6.41 1.69
C PHE A 3 11.73 7.76 1.28
N SER A 4 11.08 8.46 2.22
CA SER A 4 10.55 9.81 2.00
C SER A 4 11.66 10.83 1.64
N SER A 5 12.84 10.73 2.27
CA SER A 5 14.01 11.56 1.93
C SER A 5 14.52 11.26 0.53
N ASP A 6 14.63 9.97 0.16
CA ASP A 6 15.07 9.57 -1.19
C ASP A 6 14.15 10.17 -2.26
N VAL A 7 12.83 10.12 -2.05
CA VAL A 7 11.83 10.72 -2.96
C VAL A 7 12.04 12.22 -3.07
N LYS A 8 12.20 12.93 -1.95
CA LYS A 8 12.42 14.38 -1.95
C LYS A 8 13.74 14.76 -2.61
N GLU A 9 14.81 13.99 -2.43
CA GLU A 9 16.08 14.20 -3.13
C GLU A 9 15.96 14.04 -4.64
N GLU A 10 15.19 13.04 -5.10
CA GLU A 10 14.90 12.85 -6.52
C GLU A 10 14.13 14.05 -7.10
N LEU A 11 13.03 14.44 -6.43
CA LEU A 11 12.19 15.55 -6.85
C LEU A 11 12.91 16.90 -6.81
N ALA A 12 13.85 17.10 -5.89
CA ALA A 12 14.63 18.34 -5.81
C ALA A 12 15.47 18.58 -7.08
N LYS A 13 15.95 17.52 -7.73
CA LYS A 13 16.75 17.58 -8.95
C LYS A 13 15.92 17.88 -10.21
N GLN A 14 14.63 17.63 -10.16
CA GLN A 14 13.74 17.85 -11.30
C GLN A 14 13.29 19.30 -11.35
N VAL A 15 13.48 19.98 -12.47
CA VAL A 15 12.97 21.33 -12.69
C VAL A 15 12.39 21.42 -14.09
N SER A 16 11.10 21.69 -14.18
CA SER A 16 10.41 21.86 -15.45
C SER A 16 11.05 22.97 -16.30
N LYS A 17 11.10 22.76 -17.62
CA LYS A 17 11.55 23.79 -18.57
C LYS A 17 10.50 24.88 -18.78
N SER A 18 9.24 24.53 -18.66
CA SER A 18 8.10 25.43 -18.93
C SER A 18 7.78 26.32 -17.73
N ARG A 19 7.72 27.64 -17.96
CA ARG A 19 7.44 28.63 -16.91
C ARG A 19 6.13 28.38 -16.18
N HIS A 20 5.05 28.00 -16.90
CA HIS A 20 3.77 27.72 -16.28
C HIS A 20 3.84 26.56 -15.26
N CYS A 21 4.64 25.51 -15.52
CA CYS A 21 4.86 24.44 -14.57
C CYS A 21 5.72 24.89 -13.37
N GLN A 22 6.72 25.77 -13.61
CA GLN A 22 7.53 26.36 -12.53
C GLN A 22 6.65 27.20 -11.59
N LEU A 23 5.72 27.99 -12.13
CA LEU A 23 4.75 28.76 -11.35
C LEU A 23 3.80 27.84 -10.56
N ALA A 24 3.29 26.81 -11.17
CA ALA A 24 2.43 25.82 -10.48
C ALA A 24 3.16 25.09 -9.35
N GLU A 25 4.42 24.70 -9.56
CA GLU A 25 5.25 24.05 -8.54
C GLU A 25 5.55 25.01 -7.37
N LEU A 26 5.88 26.29 -7.67
CA LEU A 26 6.03 27.33 -6.66
C LEU A 26 4.73 27.59 -5.88
N ALA A 27 3.59 27.60 -6.55
CA ALA A 27 2.31 27.75 -5.87
C ALA A 27 2.09 26.65 -4.83
N GLY A 28 2.36 25.37 -5.18
CA GLY A 28 2.24 24.24 -4.24
C GLY A 28 3.22 24.34 -3.06
N ILE A 29 4.44 24.84 -3.27
CA ILE A 29 5.41 25.07 -2.20
C ILE A 29 4.93 26.20 -1.28
N ILE A 30 4.55 27.34 -1.84
CA ILE A 30 4.16 28.55 -1.09
C ILE A 30 2.85 28.34 -0.34
N GLU A 31 1.91 27.64 -0.94
CA GLU A 31 0.62 27.32 -0.32
C GLU A 31 0.77 26.58 1.02
N LEU A 32 1.78 25.73 1.14
CA LEU A 32 1.97 24.88 2.35
C LEU A 32 3.11 25.34 3.25
N SER A 33 4.04 26.17 2.77
CA SER A 33 5.21 26.60 3.56
C SER A 33 5.59 28.07 3.39
N GLY A 34 4.84 28.86 2.62
CA GLY A 34 5.12 30.28 2.43
C GLY A 34 4.71 31.11 3.64
N ARG A 35 5.51 32.14 3.96
CA ARG A 35 5.15 33.18 4.91
C ARG A 35 5.67 34.53 4.45
N ILE A 36 5.05 35.61 4.90
CA ILE A 36 5.55 36.95 4.73
C ILE A 36 6.30 37.38 5.98
N ASN A 37 7.53 37.76 5.82
CA ASN A 37 8.34 38.28 6.91
C ASN A 37 7.78 39.67 7.34
N GLU A 38 7.51 39.84 8.62
CA GLU A 38 6.89 41.04 9.15
C GLU A 38 7.74 42.30 8.97
N LYS A 39 9.08 42.15 9.01
CA LYS A 39 10.02 43.28 8.93
C LYS A 39 10.34 43.69 7.49
N THR A 40 10.69 42.67 6.66
CA THR A 40 11.11 42.95 5.27
C THR A 40 9.96 42.97 4.28
N LYS A 41 8.77 42.53 4.69
CA LYS A 41 7.59 42.28 3.82
C LYS A 41 7.91 41.32 2.67
N GLY A 42 9.03 40.62 2.76
CA GLY A 42 9.49 39.64 1.79
C GLY A 42 8.84 38.27 1.95
N LEU A 43 8.61 37.59 0.84
CA LEU A 43 8.15 36.19 0.84
C LEU A 43 9.33 35.27 1.19
N GLU A 44 9.14 34.44 2.18
CA GLU A 44 10.07 33.39 2.60
C GLU A 44 9.35 32.07 2.87
N LEU A 45 10.10 30.99 3.03
CA LEU A 45 9.53 29.69 3.40
C LEU A 45 9.74 29.43 4.91
N ASP A 46 8.70 28.91 5.54
CA ASP A 46 8.71 28.43 6.93
C ASP A 46 9.23 26.97 6.95
N THR A 47 10.52 26.81 6.75
CA THR A 47 11.15 25.48 6.69
C THR A 47 12.66 25.55 6.93
N GLU A 48 13.21 24.52 7.56
CA GLU A 48 14.65 24.28 7.67
C GLU A 48 15.17 23.24 6.65
N ASN A 49 14.29 22.71 5.81
CA ASN A 49 14.66 21.68 4.84
C ASN A 49 15.44 22.27 3.68
N LEU A 50 16.75 22.03 3.67
CA LEU A 50 17.67 22.53 2.64
C LEU A 50 17.32 22.08 1.22
N LEU A 51 16.75 20.88 1.05
CA LEU A 51 16.32 20.41 -0.28
C LEU A 51 15.17 21.28 -0.83
N LEU A 52 14.22 21.62 0.04
CA LEU A 52 13.11 22.50 -0.33
C LEU A 52 13.57 23.93 -0.60
N LEU A 53 14.45 24.47 0.25
CA LEU A 53 15.02 25.80 0.05
C LEU A 53 15.81 25.90 -1.26
N ASN A 54 16.63 24.91 -1.59
CA ASN A 54 17.40 24.87 -2.84
C ASN A 54 16.47 24.74 -4.07
N LYS A 55 15.41 23.93 -3.95
CA LYS A 55 14.41 23.79 -5.00
C LYS A 55 13.66 25.10 -5.24
N TYR A 56 13.20 25.73 -4.17
CA TYR A 56 12.56 27.03 -4.22
C TYR A 56 13.43 28.10 -4.87
N ALA A 57 14.70 28.22 -4.44
CA ALA A 57 15.68 29.14 -5.04
C ALA A 57 15.87 28.91 -6.55
N THR A 58 15.96 27.64 -6.95
CA THR A 58 16.11 27.27 -8.36
C THR A 58 14.87 27.66 -9.18
N LEU A 59 13.67 27.42 -8.66
CA LEU A 59 12.43 27.77 -9.31
C LEU A 59 12.25 29.30 -9.41
N MET A 60 12.57 30.03 -8.33
CA MET A 60 12.51 31.49 -8.27
C MET A 60 13.46 32.12 -9.30
N LYS A 61 14.70 31.63 -9.38
CA LYS A 61 15.66 32.09 -10.36
C LYS A 61 15.19 31.85 -11.80
N ARG A 62 14.57 30.69 -12.08
CA ARG A 62 14.10 30.35 -13.43
C ARG A 62 12.81 31.09 -13.83
N ALA A 63 11.84 31.18 -12.92
CA ALA A 63 10.54 31.77 -13.21
C ALA A 63 10.53 33.30 -13.21
N PHE A 64 11.38 33.90 -12.34
CA PHE A 64 11.37 35.35 -12.08
C PHE A 64 12.73 36.03 -12.26
N GLY A 65 13.82 35.26 -12.45
CA GLY A 65 15.16 35.80 -12.45
C GLY A 65 15.69 36.28 -11.08
N THR A 66 14.94 35.94 -10.01
CA THR A 66 15.18 36.44 -8.66
C THR A 66 16.15 35.55 -7.90
N ASP A 67 17.15 36.15 -7.26
CA ASP A 67 18.08 35.45 -6.37
C ASP A 67 17.55 35.49 -4.93
N THR A 68 17.21 34.33 -4.38
CA THR A 68 16.69 34.17 -3.02
C THR A 68 17.77 34.00 -1.95
N THR A 69 19.07 34.18 -2.30
CA THR A 69 20.13 34.25 -1.29
C THR A 69 20.04 35.53 -0.47
N LYS A 70 19.38 36.56 -1.00
CA LYS A 70 19.00 37.78 -0.32
C LYS A 70 17.53 37.72 0.03
N ALA A 71 17.16 38.34 1.17
CA ALA A 71 15.77 38.51 1.52
C ALA A 71 15.03 39.26 0.41
N LEU A 72 13.87 38.75 0.01
CA LEU A 72 13.01 39.42 -0.95
C LEU A 72 12.48 40.73 -0.34
N ASP A 73 12.38 41.74 -1.14
CA ASP A 73 11.71 42.98 -0.78
C ASP A 73 10.19 42.92 -1.05
N GLU A 74 9.46 43.94 -0.63
CA GLU A 74 8.01 44.03 -0.80
C GLU A 74 7.60 44.12 -2.28
N GLN A 75 8.41 44.78 -3.12
CA GLN A 75 8.10 44.96 -4.55
C GLN A 75 8.22 43.63 -5.31
N ASP A 76 9.30 42.89 -5.10
CA ASP A 76 9.51 41.57 -5.73
C ASP A 76 8.50 40.54 -5.20
N THR A 77 8.20 40.57 -3.90
CA THR A 77 7.14 39.76 -3.30
C THR A 77 5.80 40.02 -3.96
N GLY A 78 5.42 41.33 -4.15
CA GLY A 78 4.18 41.69 -4.82
C GLY A 78 4.10 41.14 -6.26
N LYS A 79 5.18 41.24 -7.05
CA LYS A 79 5.22 40.64 -8.40
C LYS A 79 5.03 39.15 -8.41
N ILE A 80 5.68 38.43 -7.47
CA ILE A 80 5.59 36.98 -7.34
C ILE A 80 4.17 36.57 -6.96
N LEU A 81 3.60 37.17 -5.91
CA LEU A 81 2.25 36.87 -5.46
C LEU A 81 1.20 37.17 -6.54
N ALA A 82 1.36 38.26 -7.28
CA ALA A 82 0.48 38.58 -8.41
C ALA A 82 0.57 37.54 -9.53
N ALA A 83 1.80 37.06 -9.89
CA ALA A 83 1.98 36.01 -10.88
C ALA A 83 1.41 34.67 -10.44
N LEU A 84 1.44 34.36 -9.15
CA LEU A 84 0.85 33.19 -8.53
C LEU A 84 -0.64 33.39 -8.17
N LYS A 85 -1.18 34.58 -8.43
CA LYS A 85 -2.58 34.96 -8.13
C LYS A 85 -2.97 34.78 -6.65
N ILE A 86 -2.02 34.97 -5.77
CA ILE A 86 -2.23 34.95 -4.32
C ILE A 86 -2.57 36.37 -3.90
N THR A 87 -3.83 36.61 -3.46
CA THR A 87 -4.37 37.94 -3.21
C THR A 87 -4.62 38.23 -1.73
N ALA A 88 -4.60 37.21 -0.87
CA ALA A 88 -4.92 37.36 0.54
C ALA A 88 -3.79 36.85 1.45
N GLN A 89 -3.88 37.20 2.74
CA GLN A 89 -2.94 36.80 3.79
C GLN A 89 -3.71 35.95 4.84
N PRO A 90 -3.06 35.00 5.49
CA PRO A 90 -1.69 34.54 5.27
C PRO A 90 -1.56 33.69 3.99
N VAL A 91 -0.43 33.80 3.27
CA VAL A 91 -0.20 33.14 1.97
C VAL A 91 -0.29 31.62 2.04
N ASN A 92 0.12 31.02 3.14
CA ASN A 92 0.07 29.56 3.37
C ASN A 92 -1.32 29.04 3.80
N ARG A 93 -2.36 29.84 3.70
CA ARG A 93 -3.76 29.42 3.94
C ARG A 93 -4.67 29.68 2.74
N GLN A 94 -4.08 30.04 1.62
CA GLN A 94 -4.81 30.23 0.36
C GLN A 94 -4.79 28.94 -0.45
N THR A 95 -5.74 28.78 -1.36
CA THR A 95 -5.70 27.76 -2.41
C THR A 95 -5.11 28.34 -3.68
N ALA A 96 -4.43 27.52 -4.47
CA ALA A 96 -3.92 27.94 -5.76
C ALA A 96 -5.06 28.28 -6.73
N ASP A 97 -4.87 29.36 -7.54
CA ASP A 97 -5.84 29.76 -8.55
C ASP A 97 -6.01 28.66 -9.63
N GLY A 98 -7.26 28.37 -9.99
CA GLY A 98 -7.59 27.33 -10.97
C GLY A 98 -6.94 27.53 -12.34
N LEU A 99 -6.64 28.76 -12.74
CA LEU A 99 -5.96 29.05 -14.00
C LEU A 99 -4.50 28.56 -14.01
N LEU A 100 -3.84 28.53 -12.86
CA LEU A 100 -2.50 27.91 -12.73
C LEU A 100 -2.53 26.39 -12.89
N LEU A 101 -3.69 25.76 -12.64
CA LEU A 101 -3.88 24.32 -12.59
C LEU A 101 -4.68 23.75 -13.78
N MET A 102 -4.91 24.56 -14.82
CA MET A 102 -5.69 24.13 -15.99
C MET A 102 -5.02 22.96 -16.73
N GLN A 103 -3.71 23.04 -16.94
CA GLN A 103 -2.98 22.03 -17.69
C GLN A 103 -2.57 20.84 -16.80
N THR A 104 -2.63 19.63 -17.33
CA THR A 104 -2.23 18.41 -16.62
C THR A 104 -0.79 18.47 -16.09
N CYS A 105 0.15 19.03 -16.87
CA CYS A 105 1.53 19.23 -16.43
C CYS A 105 1.66 20.21 -15.27
N CYS A 106 0.81 21.24 -15.18
CA CYS A 106 0.76 22.16 -14.05
C CYS A 106 0.23 21.48 -12.79
N ARG A 107 -0.82 20.66 -12.90
CA ARG A 107 -1.34 19.87 -11.78
C ARG A 107 -0.28 18.94 -11.21
N ARG A 108 0.49 18.24 -12.08
CA ARG A 108 1.63 17.42 -11.68
C ARG A 108 2.70 18.22 -10.94
N ALA A 109 3.06 19.38 -11.48
CA ALA A 109 4.06 20.27 -10.89
C ALA A 109 3.60 20.79 -9.51
N PHE A 110 2.32 21.19 -9.39
CA PHE A 110 1.73 21.62 -8.12
C PHE A 110 1.77 20.52 -7.06
N ILE A 111 1.31 19.30 -7.39
CA ILE A 111 1.35 18.15 -6.47
C ILE A 111 2.79 17.87 -6.02
N ARG A 112 3.77 17.94 -6.94
CA ARG A 112 5.19 17.79 -6.62
C ARG A 112 5.66 18.85 -5.64
N GLY A 113 5.32 20.12 -5.87
CA GLY A 113 5.63 21.23 -4.97
C GLY A 113 5.01 21.07 -3.58
N ALA A 114 3.73 20.71 -3.52
CA ALA A 114 3.02 20.43 -2.28
C ALA A 114 3.64 19.27 -1.50
N PHE A 115 4.00 18.18 -2.18
CA PHE A 115 4.67 17.04 -1.55
C PHE A 115 6.07 17.41 -1.04
N MET A 116 6.85 18.19 -1.78
CA MET A 116 8.15 18.66 -1.33
C MET A 116 8.03 19.51 -0.05
N ALA A 117 7.00 20.35 0.05
CA ALA A 117 6.76 21.22 1.20
C ALA A 117 6.29 20.44 2.44
N ALA A 118 5.22 19.66 2.33
CA ALA A 118 4.52 19.08 3.46
C ALA A 118 4.18 17.59 3.33
N GLY A 119 4.74 16.91 2.30
CA GLY A 119 4.48 15.50 2.05
C GLY A 119 5.41 14.55 2.78
N SER A 120 4.94 13.33 3.01
CA SER A 120 5.74 12.20 3.47
C SER A 120 5.25 10.88 2.88
N ILE A 121 6.17 9.92 2.78
CA ILE A 121 5.89 8.53 2.38
C ILE A 121 6.58 7.59 3.36
N SER A 122 5.85 6.57 3.82
CA SER A 122 6.40 5.51 4.67
C SER A 122 7.35 4.61 3.88
N ASP A 123 8.26 3.94 4.59
CA ASP A 123 9.09 2.88 4.03
C ASP A 123 8.20 1.75 3.47
N PRO A 124 8.26 1.46 2.15
CA PRO A 124 7.40 0.45 1.53
C PRO A 124 7.63 -0.96 2.08
N ASN A 125 8.76 -1.23 2.72
CA ASN A 125 8.99 -2.51 3.42
C ASN A 125 8.09 -2.65 4.65
N LYS A 126 7.76 -1.55 5.33
CA LYS A 126 6.97 -1.53 6.57
C LYS A 126 5.48 -1.36 6.28
N ALA A 127 5.10 -0.28 5.60
CA ALA A 127 3.70 0.05 5.34
C ALA A 127 3.56 0.89 4.07
N TYR A 128 2.37 0.88 3.48
CA TYR A 128 1.99 1.78 2.39
C TYR A 128 1.22 2.96 2.98
N HIS A 129 1.85 4.12 3.00
CA HIS A 129 1.23 5.34 3.46
C HIS A 129 1.90 6.54 2.80
N PHE A 130 1.12 7.31 2.07
CA PHE A 130 1.47 8.60 1.49
C PHE A 130 0.59 9.66 2.14
N GLU A 131 1.15 10.79 2.52
CA GLU A 131 0.38 11.89 3.09
C GLU A 131 0.96 13.26 2.72
N ILE A 132 0.09 14.26 2.63
CA ILE A 132 0.45 15.68 2.55
C ILE A 132 -0.38 16.44 3.58
N VAL A 133 0.28 17.22 4.43
CA VAL A 133 -0.36 17.98 5.51
C VAL A 133 -0.73 19.37 5.00
N CYS A 134 -1.99 19.75 5.17
CA CYS A 134 -2.55 21.05 4.79
C CYS A 134 -2.98 21.84 6.03
N HIS A 135 -2.95 23.17 5.93
CA HIS A 135 -3.36 24.07 7.01
C HIS A 135 -4.87 24.30 7.05
N THR A 136 -5.54 24.23 5.88
CA THR A 136 -6.99 24.46 5.77
C THR A 136 -7.68 23.30 5.07
N LYS A 137 -8.99 23.19 5.29
CA LYS A 137 -9.84 22.18 4.64
C LYS A 137 -9.94 22.39 3.14
N GLU A 138 -9.92 23.64 2.71
CA GLU A 138 -9.99 24.05 1.30
C GLU A 138 -8.75 23.60 0.54
N GLN A 139 -7.56 23.80 1.10
CA GLN A 139 -6.30 23.27 0.54
C GLN A 139 -6.34 21.76 0.41
N ALA A 140 -6.78 21.05 1.47
CA ALA A 140 -6.88 19.61 1.44
C ALA A 140 -7.87 19.11 0.38
N LYS A 141 -9.02 19.78 0.21
CA LYS A 141 -9.98 19.46 -0.85
C LYS A 141 -9.40 19.67 -2.23
N GLN A 142 -8.76 20.83 -2.48
CA GLN A 142 -8.11 21.09 -3.77
C GLN A 142 -7.07 20.03 -4.10
N LEU A 143 -6.21 19.67 -3.15
CA LEU A 143 -5.18 18.66 -3.36
C LEU A 143 -5.77 17.25 -3.56
N GLN A 144 -6.83 16.90 -2.83
CA GLN A 144 -7.58 15.66 -3.03
C GLN A 144 -8.18 15.60 -4.43
N GLU A 145 -8.86 16.65 -4.88
CA GLU A 145 -9.47 16.72 -6.22
C GLU A 145 -8.41 16.59 -7.32
N LEU A 146 -7.24 17.23 -7.15
CA LEU A 146 -6.13 17.11 -8.08
C LEU A 146 -5.59 15.69 -8.15
N LEU A 147 -5.38 15.02 -7.02
CA LEU A 147 -4.92 13.62 -6.97
C LEU A 147 -5.97 12.67 -7.55
N CYS A 148 -7.24 12.79 -7.13
CA CYS A 148 -8.34 11.96 -7.66
C CYS A 148 -8.56 12.18 -9.16
N GLY A 149 -8.25 13.35 -9.70
CA GLY A 149 -8.25 13.63 -11.14
C GLY A 149 -7.21 12.84 -11.94
N PHE A 150 -6.31 12.10 -11.28
CA PHE A 150 -5.38 11.12 -11.85
C PHE A 150 -5.72 9.68 -11.42
N ASP A 151 -6.98 9.41 -11.10
CA ASP A 151 -7.50 8.09 -10.71
C ASP A 151 -6.89 7.51 -9.42
N THR A 152 -6.39 8.37 -8.53
CA THR A 152 -5.93 7.93 -7.20
C THR A 152 -7.06 8.00 -6.15
N ASP A 153 -7.04 7.12 -5.14
CA ASP A 153 -8.01 7.11 -4.02
C ASP A 153 -7.48 7.94 -2.83
N ALA A 154 -7.32 9.26 -3.05
CA ALA A 154 -6.88 10.17 -2.01
C ALA A 154 -8.03 10.52 -1.05
N LYS A 155 -7.78 10.45 0.26
CA LYS A 155 -8.73 10.72 1.33
C LYS A 155 -8.25 11.85 2.22
N ILE A 156 -9.18 12.51 2.91
CA ILE A 156 -8.87 13.56 3.87
C ILE A 156 -9.21 13.08 5.27
N VAL A 157 -8.35 13.42 6.23
CA VAL A 157 -8.60 13.26 7.67
C VAL A 157 -8.12 14.49 8.41
N GLU A 158 -8.86 14.90 9.44
CA GLU A 158 -8.43 15.95 10.36
C GLU A 158 -7.62 15.35 11.51
N ARG A 159 -6.43 15.89 11.76
CA ARG A 159 -5.55 15.48 12.84
C ARG A 159 -4.91 16.69 13.51
N LYS A 160 -5.12 16.86 14.81
CA LYS A 160 -4.48 17.91 15.63
C LYS A 160 -4.61 19.33 15.03
N GLY A 161 -5.77 19.64 14.46
CA GLY A 161 -6.02 20.95 13.86
C GLY A 161 -5.45 21.15 12.46
N HIS A 162 -4.91 20.10 11.83
CA HIS A 162 -4.48 20.09 10.43
C HIS A 162 -5.30 19.10 9.60
N TYR A 163 -5.37 19.34 8.30
CA TYR A 163 -6.03 18.46 7.35
C TYR A 163 -4.99 17.67 6.58
N VAL A 164 -5.10 16.35 6.62
CA VAL A 164 -4.12 15.45 5.98
C VAL A 164 -4.77 14.76 4.80
N VAL A 165 -4.25 15.00 3.60
CA VAL A 165 -4.59 14.22 2.40
C VAL A 165 -3.71 12.99 2.39
N TYR A 166 -4.29 11.77 2.31
CA TYR A 166 -3.54 10.54 2.40
C TYR A 166 -4.01 9.46 1.44
N ILE A 167 -3.10 8.54 1.10
CA ILE A 167 -3.32 7.34 0.30
C ILE A 167 -2.69 6.16 1.03
N LYS A 168 -3.40 5.02 1.12
CA LYS A 168 -2.92 3.79 1.80
C LYS A 168 -2.71 2.62 0.85
N GLU A 169 -3.22 2.68 -0.36
CA GLU A 169 -3.08 1.62 -1.34
C GLU A 169 -1.78 1.74 -2.11
N GLY A 170 -0.98 0.67 -2.14
CA GLY A 170 0.33 0.68 -2.77
C GLY A 170 0.30 1.02 -4.25
N ALA A 171 -0.72 0.60 -4.99
CA ALA A 171 -0.89 0.94 -6.40
C ALA A 171 -1.06 2.47 -6.59
N HIS A 172 -1.95 3.10 -5.85
CA HIS A 172 -2.18 4.54 -5.94
C HIS A 172 -1.00 5.38 -5.41
N ILE A 173 -0.15 4.81 -4.53
CA ILE A 173 1.11 5.46 -4.14
C ILE A 173 2.11 5.42 -5.30
N VAL A 174 2.18 4.31 -6.06
CA VAL A 174 2.97 4.22 -7.30
C VAL A 174 2.48 5.27 -8.30
N ASP A 175 1.16 5.39 -8.50
CA ASP A 175 0.57 6.41 -9.36
C ASP A 175 0.94 7.83 -8.91
N SER A 176 0.91 8.09 -7.59
CA SER A 176 1.32 9.38 -7.04
C SER A 176 2.80 9.71 -7.30
N LEU A 177 3.69 8.73 -7.21
CA LEU A 177 5.10 8.90 -7.59
C LEU A 177 5.26 9.17 -9.10
N ASN A 178 4.46 8.50 -9.94
CA ASN A 178 4.42 8.75 -11.38
C ASN A 178 3.90 10.16 -11.70
N ILE A 179 2.84 10.63 -11.02
CA ILE A 179 2.32 11.98 -11.14
C ILE A 179 3.40 13.02 -10.84
N MET A 180 4.15 12.81 -9.76
CA MET A 180 5.25 13.70 -9.35
C MET A 180 6.52 13.50 -10.18
N GLU A 181 6.59 12.50 -11.05
CA GLU A 181 7.74 12.13 -11.89
C GLU A 181 8.94 11.61 -11.07
N ALA A 182 8.70 11.00 -9.91
CA ALA A 182 9.71 10.35 -9.07
C ALA A 182 9.95 8.90 -9.53
N TYR A 183 10.49 8.72 -10.74
CA TYR A 183 10.56 7.42 -11.40
C TYR A 183 11.51 6.42 -10.74
N VAL A 184 12.62 6.87 -10.17
CA VAL A 184 13.58 5.99 -9.47
C VAL A 184 12.93 5.45 -8.19
N SER A 185 12.28 6.32 -7.42
CA SER A 185 11.56 5.95 -6.21
C SER A 185 10.33 5.08 -6.51
N LEU A 186 9.63 5.36 -7.62
CA LEU A 186 8.55 4.53 -8.13
C LEU A 186 9.03 3.09 -8.37
N MET A 187 10.13 2.90 -9.10
CA MET A 187 10.68 1.57 -9.39
C MET A 187 11.12 0.84 -8.12
N LYS A 188 11.71 1.55 -7.15
CA LYS A 188 12.06 0.98 -5.84
C LYS A 188 10.80 0.46 -5.11
N LEU A 189 9.74 1.27 -5.05
CA LEU A 189 8.48 0.89 -4.38
C LEU A 189 7.82 -0.29 -5.09
N GLU A 190 7.76 -0.28 -6.42
CA GLU A 190 7.14 -1.34 -7.21
C GLU A 190 7.88 -2.68 -7.05
N ASN A 191 9.20 -2.67 -7.02
CA ASN A 191 9.98 -3.88 -6.74
C ASN A 191 9.66 -4.48 -5.37
N VAL A 192 9.53 -3.63 -4.33
CA VAL A 192 9.14 -4.10 -3.00
C VAL A 192 7.71 -4.68 -3.02
N ARG A 193 6.78 -4.05 -3.75
CA ARG A 193 5.40 -4.50 -3.90
C ARG A 193 5.33 -5.89 -4.53
N ILE A 194 6.01 -6.08 -5.66
CA ILE A 194 6.08 -7.37 -6.37
C ILE A 194 6.65 -8.47 -5.46
N LEU A 195 7.75 -8.20 -4.76
CA LEU A 195 8.35 -9.18 -3.84
C LEU A 195 7.41 -9.56 -2.69
N LYS A 196 6.66 -8.60 -2.13
CA LYS A 196 5.66 -8.87 -1.10
C LYS A 196 4.50 -9.72 -1.65
N GLU A 197 4.00 -9.43 -2.84
CA GLU A 197 2.94 -10.21 -3.49
C GLU A 197 3.37 -11.65 -3.76
N MET A 198 4.58 -11.85 -4.26
CA MET A 198 5.15 -13.18 -4.47
C MET A 198 5.26 -13.97 -3.16
N ARG A 199 5.82 -13.37 -2.11
CA ARG A 199 5.92 -14.01 -0.78
C ARG A 199 4.55 -14.36 -0.21
N ASN A 200 3.58 -13.45 -0.32
CA ASN A 200 2.21 -13.69 0.15
C ASN A 200 1.52 -14.82 -0.63
N SER A 201 1.76 -14.92 -1.93
CA SER A 201 1.23 -16.00 -2.76
C SER A 201 1.81 -17.36 -2.34
N VAL A 202 3.13 -17.44 -2.16
CA VAL A 202 3.82 -18.66 -1.69
C VAL A 202 3.33 -19.06 -0.30
N ASN A 203 3.26 -18.11 0.65
CA ASN A 203 2.79 -18.38 2.00
C ASN A 203 1.35 -18.91 2.03
N ARG A 204 0.44 -18.34 1.21
CA ARG A 204 -0.93 -18.85 1.08
C ARG A 204 -0.97 -20.28 0.56
N LYS A 205 -0.13 -20.60 -0.43
CA LYS A 205 -0.01 -21.95 -0.99
C LYS A 205 0.46 -22.94 0.06
N VAL A 206 1.56 -22.63 0.75
CA VAL A 206 2.13 -23.46 1.82
C VAL A 206 1.12 -23.66 2.95
N ASN A 207 0.45 -22.60 3.41
CA ASN A 207 -0.55 -22.69 4.47
C ASN A 207 -1.74 -23.57 4.06
N CYS A 208 -2.19 -23.46 2.80
CA CYS A 208 -3.26 -24.30 2.27
C CYS A 208 -2.86 -25.78 2.22
N GLU A 209 -1.66 -26.08 1.72
CA GLU A 209 -1.13 -27.45 1.64
C GLU A 209 -0.93 -28.03 3.04
N THR A 210 -0.34 -27.27 3.96
CA THR A 210 -0.14 -27.70 5.36
C THR A 210 -1.48 -28.01 6.04
N ALA A 211 -2.47 -27.14 5.86
CA ALA A 211 -3.81 -27.37 6.42
C ALA A 211 -4.48 -28.63 5.84
N ASN A 212 -4.29 -28.90 4.54
CA ASN A 212 -4.83 -30.08 3.89
C ASN A 212 -4.14 -31.37 4.39
N ILE A 213 -2.80 -31.34 4.53
CA ILE A 213 -2.03 -32.45 5.09
C ILE A 213 -2.47 -32.73 6.53
N SER A 214 -2.55 -31.69 7.38
CA SER A 214 -2.98 -31.82 8.77
C SER A 214 -4.39 -32.41 8.90
N LYS A 215 -5.33 -31.96 8.05
CA LYS A 215 -6.68 -32.54 8.01
C LYS A 215 -6.66 -34.04 7.63
N THR A 216 -5.84 -34.43 6.67
CA THR A 216 -5.71 -35.82 6.20
C THR A 216 -5.10 -36.70 7.28
N VAL A 217 -4.00 -36.28 7.91
CA VAL A 217 -3.34 -36.99 9.01
C VAL A 217 -4.28 -37.15 10.21
N ASN A 218 -4.92 -36.06 10.66
CA ASN A 218 -5.85 -36.13 11.79
C ASN A 218 -7.04 -37.06 11.51
N ALA A 219 -7.53 -37.09 10.27
CA ALA A 219 -8.59 -38.02 9.89
C ALA A 219 -8.11 -39.47 9.93
N ALA A 220 -6.89 -39.74 9.43
CA ALA A 220 -6.30 -41.07 9.45
C ALA A 220 -6.07 -41.57 10.88
N VAL A 221 -5.53 -40.72 11.76
CA VAL A 221 -5.34 -41.07 13.19
C VAL A 221 -6.67 -41.45 13.85
N LYS A 222 -7.71 -40.62 13.70
CA LYS A 222 -9.05 -40.91 14.24
C LYS A 222 -9.64 -42.24 13.69
N GLN A 223 -9.42 -42.51 12.40
CA GLN A 223 -9.86 -43.75 11.77
C GLN A 223 -9.14 -44.98 12.37
N ILE A 224 -7.85 -44.86 12.55
CA ILE A 224 -7.04 -45.92 13.17
C ILE A 224 -7.43 -46.15 14.61
N GLU A 225 -7.62 -45.12 15.41
CA GLU A 225 -8.12 -45.23 16.79
C GLU A 225 -9.48 -45.92 16.86
N ALA A 226 -10.40 -45.54 15.96
CA ALA A 226 -11.74 -46.16 15.87
C ALA A 226 -11.62 -47.65 15.53
N ILE A 227 -10.80 -48.03 14.55
CA ILE A 227 -10.57 -49.43 14.16
C ILE A 227 -9.91 -50.25 15.29
N ARG A 228 -8.92 -49.68 15.99
CA ARG A 228 -8.29 -50.32 17.15
C ARG A 228 -9.26 -50.53 18.32
N LEU A 229 -10.20 -49.59 18.54
CA LEU A 229 -11.24 -49.71 19.52
C LEU A 229 -12.17 -50.89 19.18
N ILE A 230 -12.65 -50.99 17.94
CA ILE A 230 -13.48 -52.14 17.46
C ILE A 230 -12.72 -53.43 17.64
N GLN A 231 -11.42 -53.47 17.23
CA GLN A 231 -10.58 -54.68 17.37
C GLN A 231 -10.45 -55.15 18.82
N LYS A 232 -10.31 -54.20 19.76
CA LYS A 232 -10.18 -54.51 21.19
C LYS A 232 -11.51 -54.98 21.85
N MET A 233 -12.63 -54.36 21.50
CA MET A 233 -13.91 -54.58 22.18
C MET A 233 -14.71 -55.76 21.61
N ARG A 234 -14.60 -56.02 20.30
CA ARG A 234 -15.48 -56.93 19.58
C ARG A 234 -14.77 -57.87 18.62
N GLY A 235 -13.52 -57.52 18.23
CA GLY A 235 -12.79 -58.16 17.14
C GLY A 235 -13.18 -57.60 15.77
N LEU A 236 -12.35 -57.83 14.75
CA LEU A 236 -12.64 -57.38 13.37
C LEU A 236 -13.44 -58.45 12.58
N ASP A 237 -13.45 -59.69 13.03
CA ASP A 237 -14.09 -60.81 12.34
C ASP A 237 -15.59 -60.72 12.30
N ASP A 238 -16.22 -60.04 13.27
CA ASP A 238 -17.63 -59.74 13.35
C ASP A 238 -18.11 -58.64 12.42
N LEU A 239 -17.21 -57.95 11.72
CA LEU A 239 -17.53 -56.93 10.76
C LEU A 239 -17.98 -57.53 9.42
N PRO A 240 -18.89 -56.86 8.68
CA PRO A 240 -19.14 -57.18 7.27
C PRO A 240 -17.80 -57.22 6.48
N ALA A 241 -17.65 -58.20 5.58
CA ALA A 241 -16.40 -58.44 4.85
C ALA A 241 -15.75 -57.20 4.25
N GLN A 242 -16.59 -56.30 3.66
CA GLN A 242 -16.13 -55.05 3.06
C GLN A 242 -15.61 -54.03 4.07
N LEU A 243 -16.12 -54.01 5.31
CA LEU A 243 -15.62 -53.11 6.37
C LEU A 243 -14.37 -53.70 7.03
N ARG A 244 -14.33 -55.04 7.20
CA ARG A 244 -13.13 -55.73 7.70
C ARG A 244 -11.94 -55.50 6.79
N GLU A 245 -12.09 -55.70 5.48
CA GLU A 245 -11.06 -55.44 4.48
C GLU A 245 -10.55 -53.98 4.57
N MET A 246 -11.44 -53.01 4.62
CA MET A 246 -11.07 -51.60 4.75
C MET A 246 -10.36 -51.28 6.07
N ALA A 247 -10.76 -51.89 7.16
CA ALA A 247 -10.10 -51.75 8.47
C ALA A 247 -8.65 -52.27 8.44
N LEU A 248 -8.46 -53.48 7.88
CA LEU A 248 -7.12 -54.08 7.74
C LEU A 248 -6.22 -53.20 6.86
N LEU A 249 -6.70 -52.77 5.70
CA LEU A 249 -5.94 -51.90 4.81
C LEU A 249 -5.56 -50.58 5.47
N ARG A 250 -6.44 -49.95 6.26
CA ARG A 250 -6.11 -48.68 6.95
C ARG A 250 -5.08 -48.91 8.06
N LEU A 251 -5.06 -50.07 8.73
CA LEU A 251 -4.06 -50.41 9.73
C LEU A 251 -2.71 -50.71 9.10
N GLU A 252 -2.70 -51.35 7.92
CA GLU A 252 -1.47 -51.71 7.16
C GLU A 252 -0.84 -50.48 6.51
N TYR A 253 -1.67 -49.57 5.99
CA TYR A 253 -1.25 -48.33 5.33
C TYR A 253 -1.77 -47.09 6.05
N PRO A 254 -1.24 -46.74 7.24
CA PRO A 254 -1.76 -45.69 8.11
C PRO A 254 -1.69 -44.28 7.49
N ASP A 255 -0.67 -44.03 6.67
CA ASP A 255 -0.42 -42.70 6.07
C ASP A 255 -0.98 -42.57 4.65
N ALA A 256 -1.50 -43.65 4.05
CA ALA A 256 -1.98 -43.65 2.69
C ALA A 256 -3.23 -42.72 2.52
N PRO A 257 -3.24 -41.85 1.49
CA PRO A 257 -4.44 -41.06 1.17
C PRO A 257 -5.61 -41.96 0.72
N LEU A 258 -6.85 -41.49 0.90
CA LEU A 258 -8.06 -42.28 0.57
C LEU A 258 -8.08 -42.80 -0.87
N LYS A 259 -7.47 -42.08 -1.83
CA LYS A 259 -7.41 -42.52 -3.21
C LYS A 259 -6.50 -43.73 -3.39
N GLU A 260 -5.39 -43.75 -2.70
CA GLU A 260 -4.41 -44.83 -2.73
C GLU A 260 -4.97 -46.09 -2.03
N LEU A 261 -5.60 -45.92 -0.86
CA LEU A 261 -6.31 -47.00 -0.19
C LEU A 261 -7.39 -47.67 -1.08
N GLY A 262 -8.09 -46.83 -1.87
CA GLY A 262 -9.06 -47.37 -2.81
C GLY A 262 -8.45 -48.16 -3.96
N GLY A 263 -7.20 -47.91 -4.31
CA GLY A 263 -6.45 -48.68 -5.29
C GLY A 263 -5.98 -50.07 -4.83
N TYR A 264 -5.88 -50.26 -3.50
CA TYR A 264 -5.52 -51.55 -2.90
C TYR A 264 -6.70 -52.53 -2.73
N LEU A 265 -7.93 -52.07 -2.99
CA LEU A 265 -9.13 -52.93 -2.95
C LEU A 265 -9.34 -53.67 -4.27
N ASP A 266 -9.96 -54.87 -4.19
CA ASP A 266 -10.38 -55.62 -5.36
C ASP A 266 -11.92 -55.87 -5.32
N PRO A 267 -12.70 -55.27 -6.25
CA PRO A 267 -12.29 -54.33 -7.27
C PRO A 267 -11.91 -52.93 -6.70
N PRO A 268 -11.06 -52.16 -7.40
CA PRO A 268 -10.64 -50.85 -6.95
C PRO A 268 -11.81 -49.89 -6.73
N MET A 269 -11.72 -49.05 -5.67
CA MET A 269 -12.81 -48.15 -5.25
C MET A 269 -12.36 -46.69 -5.24
N GLY A 270 -13.28 -45.79 -5.63
CA GLY A 270 -13.02 -44.35 -5.57
C GLY A 270 -12.98 -43.79 -4.13
N LYS A 271 -12.36 -42.61 -3.96
CA LYS A 271 -12.22 -41.89 -2.68
C LYS A 271 -13.53 -41.81 -1.87
N SER A 272 -14.67 -41.59 -2.55
CA SER A 272 -16.01 -41.48 -1.88
C SER A 272 -16.41 -42.78 -1.23
N GLY A 273 -16.22 -43.92 -1.91
CA GLY A 273 -16.53 -45.24 -1.35
C GLY A 273 -15.65 -45.60 -0.16
N VAL A 274 -14.32 -45.37 -0.27
CA VAL A 274 -13.39 -45.53 0.85
C VAL A 274 -13.80 -44.68 2.05
N ASN A 275 -14.11 -43.40 1.83
CA ASN A 275 -14.54 -42.50 2.90
C ASN A 275 -15.85 -42.97 3.55
N HIS A 276 -16.78 -43.50 2.76
CA HIS A 276 -18.06 -44.05 3.28
C HIS A 276 -17.83 -45.27 4.19
N ARG A 277 -16.97 -46.23 3.78
CA ARG A 277 -16.60 -47.38 4.59
C ARG A 277 -15.90 -46.99 5.89
N LEU A 278 -14.95 -46.05 5.85
CA LEU A 278 -14.23 -45.55 7.03
C LEU A 278 -15.16 -44.79 7.99
N ARG A 279 -16.14 -44.03 7.48
CA ARG A 279 -17.15 -43.39 8.32
C ARG A 279 -18.05 -44.40 9.02
N LYS A 280 -18.43 -45.51 8.36
CA LYS A 280 -19.18 -46.60 9.01
C LYS A 280 -18.38 -47.24 10.13
N LEU A 281 -17.10 -47.48 9.94
CA LEU A 281 -16.19 -47.98 11.01
C LEU A 281 -16.12 -47.00 12.19
N SER A 282 -16.04 -45.68 11.92
CA SER A 282 -16.05 -44.68 12.99
C SER A 282 -17.40 -44.68 13.75
N ALA A 283 -18.54 -44.82 13.06
CA ALA A 283 -19.85 -44.90 13.71
C ALA A 283 -19.98 -46.12 14.61
N ILE A 284 -19.52 -47.31 14.13
CA ILE A 284 -19.51 -48.54 14.96
C ILE A 284 -18.60 -48.36 16.20
N ALA A 285 -17.48 -47.66 16.05
CA ALA A 285 -16.61 -47.38 17.20
C ALA A 285 -17.23 -46.43 18.22
N GLU A 286 -18.09 -45.49 17.79
CA GLU A 286 -18.82 -44.58 18.67
C GLU A 286 -19.91 -45.29 19.45
N GLU A 287 -20.55 -46.31 18.86
CA GLU A 287 -21.55 -47.15 19.54
C GLU A 287 -20.92 -48.07 20.62
N LEU A 288 -19.60 -48.27 20.55
CA LEU A 288 -18.88 -49.15 21.51
C LEU A 288 -18.20 -48.35 22.64
N ARG A 289 -18.33 -47.04 22.66
CA ARG A 289 -17.82 -46.17 23.71
C ARG A 289 -18.84 -46.03 24.84
#